data_4d0766ae743bad13f309b695a199b7e7
#
_entry.id   4d0766ae743bad13f309b695a199b7e7
#
_cell.length_a   1.000
_cell.length_b   1.000
_cell.length_c   1.000
_cell.angle_alpha   90.00
_cell.angle_beta   90.00
_cell.angle_gamma   90.00
#
_symmetry.space_group_name_H-M   'P 1'
#
loop_
_entity.id
_entity.type
_entity.pdbx_description
1 polymer ?
#
loop_
_entity_poly.entity_id
_entity_poly.type
_entity_poly.pdbx_seq_one_letter_code
_entity_poly.pdbx_strand_id
1 'polypeptide(L)'
;MKSSEADSSNQLAEFKTHDGSNRLWYRCCHWLCAHVYFERITVVYPECVAGGDPAQLTKLSGPTLYVVLHRNGAVDGFVYRQVVPRGIYLVSTQLLRGFFGRLFFSGIPVARKKDEEDGSHNEESLRQCVRVLADGGELIVFPEGTSSLGPRHLPFKIGAARLALDALAQGVALRIVPLGVHYERAWAFRSKVEVVVGEDIPTDLPDELSDLGRLKEMKRRMTRGLEDVGCNFASAAAQEEAECLAYVATLGSTRSYFGALKALESGVPEAVAKGWRELHKCLESRWVLRHQGVPLFPVGPVLGYAALLTVLGPLVLAGALFNLPPVFAAWLAARRFADAPNVIALWRTLVGLPLGGIWLVGMAVAITYCAGWFWSLGYLLLTIAAIKSLYRSKKLAVAVWNRLANRKLMNQAHVFHQLVQQNLHRP
;
A
#
# COMPACT_ATOMS: atom_id res chain seq x y z
N MET A 1 41.41 -5.27 -15.89
CA MET A 1 40.65 -6.13 -14.95
C MET A 1 40.79 -5.74 -13.46
N LYS A 2 41.89 -5.11 -13.00
CA LYS A 2 42.03 -4.69 -11.57
C LYS A 2 41.32 -3.39 -11.16
N SER A 3 40.88 -2.56 -12.10
CA SER A 3 40.15 -1.30 -11.79
C SER A 3 38.65 -1.51 -11.50
N SER A 4 38.03 -2.57 -11.96
CA SER A 4 36.62 -2.91 -11.75
C SER A 4 36.31 -3.47 -10.36
N GLU A 5 37.28 -4.22 -9.78
CA GLU A 5 37.09 -4.78 -8.42
C GLU A 5 37.30 -3.76 -7.32
N ALA A 6 38.16 -2.77 -7.53
CA ALA A 6 38.35 -1.66 -6.57
C ALA A 6 37.13 -0.71 -6.55
N ASP A 7 36.44 -0.54 -7.65
CA ASP A 7 35.25 0.31 -7.76
C ASP A 7 34.02 -0.36 -7.13
N SER A 8 33.86 -1.68 -7.28
CA SER A 8 32.81 -2.45 -6.64
C SER A 8 33.00 -2.58 -5.12
N SER A 9 34.23 -2.77 -4.64
CA SER A 9 34.53 -2.82 -3.19
C SER A 9 34.40 -1.45 -2.52
N ASN A 10 34.71 -0.35 -3.21
CA ASN A 10 34.46 1.01 -2.72
C ASN A 10 32.96 1.35 -2.71
N GLN A 11 32.17 0.92 -3.68
CA GLN A 11 30.74 1.07 -3.67
C GLN A 11 30.07 0.26 -2.53
N LEU A 12 30.56 -0.93 -2.22
CA LEU A 12 30.12 -1.74 -1.08
C LEU A 12 30.52 -1.13 0.28
N ALA A 13 31.71 -0.50 0.36
CA ALA A 13 32.16 0.20 1.57
C ALA A 13 31.31 1.47 1.82
N GLU A 14 30.86 2.16 0.77
CA GLU A 14 29.94 3.30 0.87
C GLU A 14 28.52 2.89 1.31
N PHE A 15 28.10 1.65 0.97
CA PHE A 15 26.84 1.07 1.46
C PHE A 15 26.88 0.64 2.93
N LYS A 16 28.05 0.43 3.52
CA LYS A 16 28.23 -0.01 4.92
C LYS A 16 27.77 0.99 5.97
N THR A 17 27.47 2.22 5.62
CA THR A 17 27.12 3.28 6.57
C THR A 17 25.73 3.92 6.35
N HIS A 18 24.93 3.43 5.41
CA HIS A 18 23.62 4.04 5.15
C HIS A 18 22.50 3.33 5.92
N ASP A 19 22.50 3.46 7.25
CA ASP A 19 21.27 3.44 8.04
C ASP A 19 20.47 4.73 7.78
N GLY A 20 20.06 4.90 6.53
CA GLY A 20 19.23 6.03 6.10
C GLY A 20 17.83 5.98 6.71
N SER A 21 17.45 4.83 7.31
CA SER A 21 16.12 4.62 7.88
C SER A 21 15.80 5.58 9.01
N ASN A 22 16.80 6.03 9.76
CA ASN A 22 16.67 6.98 10.88
C ASN A 22 16.84 8.45 10.48
N ARG A 23 17.25 8.76 9.24
CA ARG A 23 17.40 10.16 8.82
C ARG A 23 16.04 10.83 8.74
N LEU A 24 15.91 12.02 9.32
CA LEU A 24 14.68 12.82 9.32
C LEU A 24 14.12 12.99 7.90
N TRP A 25 15.01 13.16 6.93
CA TRP A 25 14.63 13.23 5.50
C TRP A 25 13.80 12.02 5.04
N TYR A 26 14.27 10.79 5.25
CA TYR A 26 13.54 9.59 4.82
C TYR A 26 12.19 9.46 5.53
N ARG A 27 12.15 9.79 6.83
CA ARG A 27 10.90 9.77 7.58
C ARG A 27 9.89 10.78 7.01
N CYS A 28 10.33 12.00 6.75
CA CYS A 28 9.49 13.05 6.16
C CYS A 28 9.07 12.67 4.73
N CYS A 29 10.01 12.19 3.90
CA CYS A 29 9.75 11.78 2.52
C CYS A 29 8.74 10.63 2.47
N HIS A 30 8.93 9.57 3.24
CA HIS A 30 8.02 8.43 3.28
C HIS A 30 6.65 8.82 3.84
N TRP A 31 6.60 9.69 4.85
CA TRP A 31 5.35 10.24 5.38
C TRP A 31 4.59 11.02 4.30
N LEU A 32 5.27 11.92 3.58
CA LEU A 32 4.68 12.65 2.45
C LEU A 32 4.20 11.70 1.35
N CYS A 33 5.03 10.72 0.94
CA CYS A 33 4.66 9.73 -0.05
C CYS A 33 3.37 8.98 0.33
N ALA A 34 3.27 8.58 1.59
CA ALA A 34 2.12 7.85 2.10
C ALA A 34 0.88 8.74 2.22
N HIS A 35 0.98 9.89 2.91
CA HIS A 35 -0.19 10.69 3.28
C HIS A 35 -0.66 11.68 2.21
N VAL A 36 0.20 12.05 1.24
CA VAL A 36 -0.24 12.80 0.07
C VAL A 36 -0.91 11.88 -0.94
N TYR A 37 -0.32 10.69 -1.17
CA TYR A 37 -0.85 9.77 -2.17
C TYR A 37 -2.12 9.06 -1.70
N PHE A 38 -2.16 8.59 -0.44
CA PHE A 38 -3.30 7.86 0.11
C PHE A 38 -4.17 8.75 1.01
N GLU A 39 -5.48 8.50 0.99
CA GLU A 39 -6.45 9.22 1.84
C GLU A 39 -6.27 8.84 3.31
N ARG A 40 -6.13 7.55 3.57
CA ARG A 40 -5.95 6.98 4.90
C ARG A 40 -5.18 5.68 4.83
N ILE A 41 -4.28 5.49 5.76
CA ILE A 41 -3.63 4.21 6.04
C ILE A 41 -4.14 3.79 7.42
N THR A 42 -4.80 2.63 7.50
CA THR A 42 -5.36 2.08 8.74
C THR A 42 -4.66 0.79 9.07
N VAL A 43 -4.33 0.57 10.34
CA VAL A 43 -3.83 -0.72 10.84
C VAL A 43 -5.03 -1.54 11.28
N VAL A 44 -5.07 -2.80 10.85
CA VAL A 44 -6.13 -3.75 11.16
C VAL A 44 -5.52 -4.98 11.79
N TYR A 45 -6.15 -5.47 12.83
CA TYR A 45 -5.85 -6.76 13.44
C TYR A 45 -6.98 -7.72 13.08
N PRO A 46 -6.70 -8.92 12.53
CA PRO A 46 -7.72 -9.94 12.36
C PRO A 46 -8.39 -10.26 13.69
N GLU A 47 -9.67 -10.65 13.66
CA GLU A 47 -10.45 -10.96 14.88
C GLU A 47 -9.87 -12.13 15.68
N CYS A 48 -9.12 -13.03 15.02
CA CYS A 48 -8.36 -14.09 15.66
C CYS A 48 -7.22 -13.57 16.56
N VAL A 49 -6.76 -12.32 16.35
CA VAL A 49 -5.82 -11.63 17.24
C VAL A 49 -6.62 -10.87 18.30
N ALA A 50 -7.31 -11.61 19.16
CA ALA A 50 -8.15 -11.04 20.21
C ALA A 50 -7.35 -10.07 21.11
N GLY A 51 -7.78 -8.81 21.15
CA GLY A 51 -7.18 -7.76 21.98
C GLY A 51 -5.99 -7.03 21.35
N GLY A 52 -5.77 -7.14 20.04
CA GLY A 52 -4.71 -6.44 19.33
C GLY A 52 -4.83 -4.92 19.43
N ASP A 53 -4.07 -4.30 20.33
CA ASP A 53 -3.94 -2.86 20.46
C ASP A 53 -2.94 -2.36 19.39
N PRO A 54 -3.31 -1.42 18.50
CA PRO A 54 -2.39 -0.77 17.56
C PRO A 54 -1.11 -0.23 18.22
N ALA A 55 -1.19 0.14 19.50
CA ALA A 55 -0.03 0.56 20.30
C ALA A 55 0.96 -0.59 20.58
N GLN A 56 0.57 -1.86 20.40
CA GLN A 56 1.46 -2.98 20.65
C GLN A 56 2.59 -3.07 19.62
N LEU A 57 2.32 -2.81 18.34
CA LEU A 57 3.39 -2.77 17.31
C LEU A 57 4.45 -1.72 17.60
N THR A 58 4.07 -0.56 18.12
CA THR A 58 5.00 0.51 18.47
C THR A 58 5.73 0.27 19.79
N LYS A 59 5.20 -0.61 20.65
CA LYS A 59 5.79 -1.01 21.94
C LYS A 59 6.72 -2.21 21.80
N LEU A 60 6.70 -2.91 20.65
CA LEU A 60 7.56 -4.06 20.43
C LEU A 60 9.00 -3.59 20.28
N SER A 61 9.83 -3.94 21.24
CA SER A 61 11.27 -3.77 21.20
C SER A 61 11.93 -5.14 21.09
N GLY A 62 12.91 -5.27 20.22
CA GLY A 62 13.68 -6.49 20.06
C GLY A 62 13.78 -6.95 18.60
N PRO A 63 14.58 -7.97 18.34
CA PRO A 63 14.84 -8.45 16.99
C PRO A 63 13.55 -8.96 16.35
N THR A 64 13.10 -8.25 15.31
CA THR A 64 11.85 -8.60 14.63
C THR A 64 12.03 -8.70 13.12
N LEU A 65 11.62 -9.82 12.55
CA LEU A 65 11.54 -10.04 11.12
C LEU A 65 10.07 -9.90 10.67
N TYR A 66 9.77 -8.81 9.98
CA TYR A 66 8.49 -8.63 9.32
C TYR A 66 8.53 -9.29 7.94
N VAL A 67 7.70 -10.31 7.73
CA VAL A 67 7.47 -10.92 6.41
C VAL A 67 6.21 -10.30 5.84
N VAL A 68 6.31 -9.66 4.66
CA VAL A 68 5.25 -8.77 4.20
C VAL A 68 4.82 -9.07 2.77
N LEU A 69 3.53 -8.88 2.48
CA LEU A 69 2.98 -8.99 1.12
C LEU A 69 3.43 -7.82 0.23
N HIS A 70 3.58 -8.09 -1.07
CA HIS A 70 4.08 -7.11 -2.03
C HIS A 70 3.08 -6.88 -3.17
N ARG A 71 2.25 -5.84 -3.05
CA ARG A 71 1.13 -5.59 -3.96
C ARG A 71 1.37 -4.42 -4.92
N ASN A 72 1.94 -3.30 -4.45
CA ASN A 72 1.95 -2.01 -5.17
C ASN A 72 3.38 -1.45 -5.37
N GLY A 73 4.30 -2.30 -5.81
CA GLY A 73 5.69 -1.91 -6.07
C GLY A 73 6.36 -1.29 -4.84
N ALA A 74 7.32 -0.42 -5.06
CA ALA A 74 8.08 0.20 -3.97
C ALA A 74 7.21 1.14 -3.09
N VAL A 75 5.98 1.47 -3.50
CA VAL A 75 5.02 2.24 -2.69
C VAL A 75 4.59 1.49 -1.43
N ASP A 76 4.57 0.15 -1.47
CA ASP A 76 4.32 -0.65 -0.26
C ASP A 76 5.32 -0.32 0.85
N GLY A 77 6.58 -0.04 0.49
CA GLY A 77 7.60 0.39 1.45
C GLY A 77 7.23 1.70 2.16
N PHE A 78 6.62 2.66 1.47
CA PHE A 78 6.16 3.91 2.08
C PHE A 78 4.99 3.66 3.04
N VAL A 79 4.09 2.73 2.68
CA VAL A 79 2.93 2.35 3.50
C VAL A 79 3.37 1.59 4.75
N TYR A 80 4.18 0.54 4.61
CA TYR A 80 4.66 -0.24 5.76
C TYR A 80 5.51 0.59 6.72
N ARG A 81 6.25 1.60 6.24
CA ARG A 81 7.00 2.53 7.10
C ARG A 81 6.11 3.30 8.08
N GLN A 82 4.82 3.51 7.76
CA GLN A 82 3.89 4.17 8.68
C GLN A 82 3.52 3.25 9.86
N VAL A 83 3.64 1.93 9.67
CA VAL A 83 3.29 0.90 10.66
C VAL A 83 4.53 0.41 11.40
N VAL A 84 5.65 0.25 10.67
CA VAL A 84 6.95 -0.21 11.21
C VAL A 84 8.01 0.88 10.95
N PRO A 85 8.06 1.94 11.77
CA PRO A 85 8.90 3.12 11.49
C PRO A 85 10.42 2.83 11.56
N ARG A 86 10.84 1.80 12.30
CA ARG A 86 12.25 1.41 12.47
C ARG A 86 12.72 0.32 11.52
N GLY A 87 11.79 -0.34 10.81
CA GLY A 87 12.09 -1.47 9.96
C GLY A 87 13.08 -1.12 8.83
N ILE A 88 14.13 -1.90 8.69
CA ILE A 88 15.11 -1.81 7.60
C ILE A 88 14.63 -2.72 6.48
N TYR A 89 14.59 -2.20 5.25
CA TYR A 89 14.13 -2.94 4.07
C TYR A 89 15.27 -3.67 3.39
N LEU A 90 14.95 -4.85 2.83
CA LEU A 90 15.75 -5.41 1.76
C LEU A 90 15.30 -4.77 0.45
N VAL A 91 16.19 -4.06 -0.22
CA VAL A 91 15.89 -3.24 -1.38
C VAL A 91 16.66 -3.75 -2.59
N SER A 92 15.98 -3.89 -3.74
CA SER A 92 16.68 -4.24 -4.99
C SER A 92 17.76 -3.21 -5.33
N THR A 93 18.96 -3.68 -5.71
CA THR A 93 20.06 -2.84 -6.17
C THR A 93 19.65 -1.89 -7.30
N GLN A 94 18.68 -2.29 -8.14
CA GLN A 94 18.15 -1.44 -9.21
C GLN A 94 17.44 -0.17 -8.68
N LEU A 95 16.72 -0.27 -7.55
CA LEU A 95 16.05 0.88 -6.91
C LEU A 95 17.05 1.84 -6.27
N LEU A 96 18.24 1.38 -5.92
CA LEU A 96 19.30 2.19 -5.31
C LEU A 96 20.24 2.84 -6.35
N ARG A 97 20.08 2.50 -7.64
CA ARG A 97 20.86 3.09 -8.73
C ARG A 97 20.42 4.54 -8.98
N GLY A 98 21.40 5.41 -9.10
CA GLY A 98 21.18 6.83 -9.43
C GLY A 98 20.71 7.69 -8.25
N PHE A 99 20.75 9.00 -8.47
CA PHE A 99 20.44 10.02 -7.47
C PHE A 99 19.02 9.90 -6.90
N PHE A 100 18.02 9.76 -7.76
CA PHE A 100 16.62 9.66 -7.35
C PHE A 100 16.33 8.37 -6.55
N GLY A 101 16.95 7.25 -6.91
CA GLY A 101 16.80 6.01 -6.15
C GLY A 101 17.29 6.18 -4.73
N ARG A 102 18.48 6.74 -4.53
CA ARG A 102 19.07 7.01 -3.21
C ARG A 102 18.32 8.08 -2.41
N LEU A 103 17.57 8.97 -3.07
CA LEU A 103 16.75 9.98 -2.41
C LEU A 103 15.51 9.40 -1.73
N PHE A 104 14.87 8.41 -2.35
CA PHE A 104 13.61 7.84 -1.89
C PHE A 104 13.75 6.49 -1.19
N PHE A 105 14.81 5.73 -1.48
CA PHE A 105 14.97 4.36 -0.99
C PHE A 105 16.26 4.20 -0.19
N SER A 106 16.13 3.47 0.91
CA SER A 106 17.25 3.10 1.80
C SER A 106 16.98 1.70 2.33
N GLY A 107 18.04 0.92 2.51
CA GLY A 107 17.95 -0.45 3.05
C GLY A 107 19.16 -1.29 2.65
N ILE A 108 19.10 -2.57 2.99
CA ILE A 108 20.13 -3.54 2.64
C ILE A 108 19.96 -3.93 1.16
N PRO A 109 20.97 -3.74 0.31
CA PRO A 109 20.85 -4.03 -1.11
C PRO A 109 20.81 -5.54 -1.36
N VAL A 110 19.89 -5.98 -2.24
CA VAL A 110 19.78 -7.38 -2.67
C VAL A 110 19.76 -7.42 -4.19
N ALA A 111 20.63 -8.22 -4.78
CA ALA A 111 20.65 -8.49 -6.22
C ALA A 111 19.50 -9.44 -6.59
N ARG A 112 18.82 -9.18 -7.73
CA ARG A 112 17.84 -10.12 -8.29
C ARG A 112 18.59 -11.18 -9.09
N LYS A 113 18.06 -12.43 -9.14
CA LYS A 113 18.65 -13.52 -9.93
C LYS A 113 18.99 -13.17 -11.39
N LYS A 114 18.31 -12.18 -11.98
CA LYS A 114 18.60 -11.69 -13.34
C LYS A 114 19.82 -10.77 -13.41
N ASP A 115 20.27 -10.25 -12.28
CA ASP A 115 21.34 -9.26 -12.15
C ASP A 115 22.57 -9.86 -11.44
N GLU A 116 22.54 -11.14 -11.09
CA GLU A 116 23.62 -11.87 -10.43
C GLU A 116 24.61 -12.42 -11.48
N GLU A 117 25.78 -11.82 -11.56
CA GLU A 117 26.93 -12.43 -12.21
C GLU A 117 27.67 -13.40 -11.27
N ASP A 118 27.53 -13.24 -9.94
CA ASP A 118 28.18 -14.07 -8.92
C ASP A 118 27.36 -14.05 -7.62
N GLY A 119 26.96 -15.21 -7.08
CA GLY A 119 26.09 -15.37 -5.91
C GLY A 119 26.60 -14.77 -4.58
N SER A 120 27.84 -14.24 -4.57
CA SER A 120 28.50 -13.68 -3.39
C SER A 120 27.81 -12.45 -2.79
N HIS A 121 27.12 -11.63 -3.58
CA HIS A 121 26.44 -10.42 -3.10
C HIS A 121 25.25 -10.71 -2.20
N ASN A 122 24.50 -11.76 -2.47
CA ASN A 122 23.34 -12.13 -1.67
C ASN A 122 23.73 -12.76 -0.32
N GLU A 123 24.88 -13.40 -0.22
CA GLU A 123 25.40 -13.93 1.05
C GLU A 123 25.83 -12.81 2.01
N GLU A 124 26.50 -11.77 1.51
CA GLU A 124 26.87 -10.62 2.35
C GLU A 124 25.62 -9.85 2.82
N SER A 125 24.64 -9.66 1.94
CA SER A 125 23.36 -9.06 2.31
C SER A 125 22.64 -9.88 3.39
N LEU A 126 22.67 -11.21 3.28
CA LEU A 126 22.10 -12.10 4.29
C LEU A 126 22.83 -11.98 5.63
N ARG A 127 24.18 -11.98 5.63
CA ARG A 127 24.99 -11.77 6.84
C ARG A 127 24.68 -10.41 7.49
N GLN A 128 24.52 -9.35 6.70
CA GLN A 128 24.15 -8.04 7.20
C GLN A 128 22.76 -8.03 7.83
N CYS A 129 21.78 -8.73 7.24
CA CYS A 129 20.45 -8.90 7.82
C CYS A 129 20.50 -9.61 9.19
N VAL A 130 21.29 -10.69 9.29
CA VAL A 130 21.44 -11.42 10.57
C VAL A 130 22.08 -10.53 11.62
N ARG A 131 23.10 -9.73 11.28
CA ARG A 131 23.70 -8.75 12.22
C ARG A 131 22.70 -7.74 12.72
N VAL A 132 21.87 -7.16 11.83
CA VAL A 132 20.81 -6.21 12.24
C VAL A 132 19.86 -6.86 13.26
N LEU A 133 19.46 -8.11 13.04
CA LEU A 133 18.61 -8.84 13.98
C LEU A 133 19.35 -9.16 15.29
N ALA A 134 20.62 -9.56 15.23
CA ALA A 134 21.44 -9.83 16.43
C ALA A 134 21.62 -8.56 17.29
N ASP A 135 21.69 -7.39 16.66
CA ASP A 135 21.76 -6.08 17.32
C ASP A 135 20.38 -5.58 17.84
N GLY A 136 19.34 -6.44 17.79
CA GLY A 136 17.99 -6.11 18.27
C GLY A 136 17.17 -5.27 17.28
N GLY A 137 17.59 -5.17 16.01
CA GLY A 137 16.92 -4.38 14.98
C GLY A 137 15.70 -5.07 14.35
N GLU A 138 15.02 -4.31 13.50
CA GLU A 138 13.79 -4.72 12.81
C GLU A 138 14.05 -4.79 11.29
N LEU A 139 13.71 -5.92 10.67
CA LEU A 139 13.83 -6.11 9.23
C LEU A 139 12.46 -6.28 8.55
N ILE A 140 12.32 -5.74 7.35
CA ILE A 140 11.14 -5.92 6.49
C ILE A 140 11.57 -6.63 5.21
N VAL A 141 11.00 -7.82 4.97
CA VAL A 141 11.31 -8.68 3.84
C VAL A 141 10.06 -8.96 3.03
N PHE A 142 10.18 -8.88 1.70
CA PHE A 142 9.13 -9.25 0.75
C PHE A 142 9.42 -10.65 0.19
N PRO A 143 8.85 -11.74 0.74
CA PRO A 143 9.18 -13.10 0.31
C PRO A 143 8.80 -13.40 -1.15
N GLU A 144 7.86 -12.65 -1.72
CA GLU A 144 7.49 -12.73 -3.15
C GLU A 144 8.65 -12.28 -4.06
N GLY A 145 9.46 -11.33 -3.59
CA GLY A 145 10.62 -10.77 -4.30
C GLY A 145 10.27 -9.88 -5.49
N THR A 146 9.00 -9.73 -5.82
CA THR A 146 8.43 -8.75 -6.75
C THR A 146 6.97 -8.51 -6.42
N SER A 147 6.43 -7.36 -6.79
CA SER A 147 5.04 -7.01 -6.51
C SER A 147 4.08 -7.53 -7.59
N SER A 148 2.87 -7.89 -7.19
CA SER A 148 1.81 -8.31 -8.08
C SER A 148 0.44 -7.91 -7.55
N LEU A 149 -0.41 -7.33 -8.41
CA LEU A 149 -1.84 -7.11 -8.14
C LEU A 149 -2.71 -8.28 -8.63
N GLY A 150 -2.09 -9.41 -9.03
CA GLY A 150 -2.82 -10.58 -9.48
C GLY A 150 -3.73 -11.20 -8.40
N PRO A 151 -4.63 -12.10 -8.81
CA PRO A 151 -5.64 -12.68 -7.91
C PRO A 151 -5.04 -13.57 -6.83
N ARG A 152 -3.82 -14.05 -7.02
CA ARG A 152 -3.09 -14.87 -6.05
C ARG A 152 -1.74 -14.25 -5.73
N HIS A 153 -1.27 -14.51 -4.50
CA HIS A 153 0.10 -14.20 -4.12
C HIS A 153 1.08 -14.95 -5.02
N LEU A 154 2.21 -14.31 -5.30
CA LEU A 154 3.31 -14.99 -5.97
C LEU A 154 3.94 -16.03 -5.02
N PRO A 155 4.58 -17.08 -5.57
CA PRO A 155 5.24 -18.08 -4.75
C PRO A 155 6.27 -17.45 -3.80
N PHE A 156 6.13 -17.71 -2.51
CA PHE A 156 7.07 -17.19 -1.51
C PHE A 156 8.40 -17.91 -1.61
N LYS A 157 9.47 -17.12 -1.71
CA LYS A 157 10.85 -17.59 -1.81
C LYS A 157 11.37 -18.05 -0.46
N ILE A 158 12.34 -18.93 -0.48
CA ILE A 158 12.93 -19.56 0.72
C ILE A 158 13.83 -18.61 1.54
N GLY A 159 14.26 -17.48 0.97
CA GLY A 159 15.25 -16.59 1.57
C GLY A 159 14.86 -16.04 2.94
N ALA A 160 13.59 -15.70 3.15
CA ALA A 160 13.13 -15.22 4.44
C ALA A 160 13.19 -16.32 5.54
N ALA A 161 12.87 -17.56 5.19
CA ALA A 161 12.95 -18.69 6.10
C ALA A 161 14.41 -19.01 6.46
N ARG A 162 15.32 -18.95 5.48
CA ARG A 162 16.77 -19.13 5.72
C ARG A 162 17.30 -18.05 6.64
N LEU A 163 16.98 -16.78 6.38
CA LEU A 163 17.35 -15.65 7.23
C LEU A 163 16.90 -15.86 8.69
N ALA A 164 15.65 -16.30 8.89
CA ALA A 164 15.13 -16.58 10.23
C ALA A 164 15.92 -17.68 10.93
N LEU A 165 16.21 -18.79 10.24
CA LEU A 165 16.98 -19.91 10.83
C LEU A 165 18.42 -19.51 11.13
N ASP A 166 19.06 -18.73 10.26
CA ASP A 166 20.43 -18.24 10.45
C ASP A 166 20.52 -17.31 11.68
N ALA A 167 19.48 -16.48 11.91
CA ALA A 167 19.39 -15.63 13.11
C ALA A 167 19.14 -16.46 14.38
N LEU A 168 18.21 -17.41 14.33
CA LEU A 168 17.93 -18.33 15.44
C LEU A 168 19.15 -19.18 15.83
N ALA A 169 19.91 -19.66 14.85
CA ALA A 169 21.16 -20.41 15.07
C ALA A 169 22.24 -19.58 15.78
N GLN A 170 22.20 -18.26 15.66
CA GLN A 170 23.06 -17.34 16.42
C GLN A 170 22.51 -16.97 17.81
N GLY A 171 21.44 -17.61 18.26
CA GLY A 171 20.84 -17.39 19.58
C GLY A 171 19.98 -16.10 19.66
N VAL A 172 19.59 -15.52 18.51
CA VAL A 172 18.73 -14.35 18.48
C VAL A 172 17.32 -14.73 18.93
N ALA A 173 16.77 -14.05 19.93
CA ALA A 173 15.37 -14.21 20.38
C ALA A 173 14.43 -13.56 19.33
N LEU A 174 14.38 -14.16 18.15
CA LEU A 174 13.71 -13.62 16.97
C LEU A 174 12.20 -13.72 17.06
N ARG A 175 11.53 -12.60 16.80
CA ARG A 175 10.10 -12.54 16.50
C ARG A 175 9.87 -12.49 14.99
N ILE A 176 8.85 -13.18 14.49
CA ILE A 176 8.46 -13.16 13.08
C ILE A 176 7.01 -12.74 12.98
N VAL A 177 6.75 -11.61 12.31
CA VAL A 177 5.40 -11.02 12.21
C VAL A 177 4.99 -10.91 10.74
N PRO A 178 3.89 -11.54 10.31
CA PRO A 178 3.38 -11.39 8.96
C PRO A 178 2.55 -10.10 8.83
N LEU A 179 2.75 -9.34 7.74
CA LEU A 179 1.95 -8.16 7.43
C LEU A 179 1.33 -8.27 6.04
N GLY A 180 0.03 -7.96 5.96
CA GLY A 180 -0.71 -7.80 4.72
C GLY A 180 -0.90 -6.33 4.34
N VAL A 181 -1.08 -6.03 3.05
CA VAL A 181 -1.48 -4.70 2.57
C VAL A 181 -2.62 -4.83 1.57
N HIS A 182 -3.68 -4.06 1.81
CA HIS A 182 -4.90 -4.07 1.01
C HIS A 182 -5.30 -2.65 0.63
N TYR A 183 -5.44 -2.43 -0.68
CA TYR A 183 -5.79 -1.13 -1.26
C TYR A 183 -7.21 -1.18 -1.80
N GLU A 184 -8.05 -0.17 -1.51
CA GLU A 184 -9.35 -0.05 -2.21
C GLU A 184 -9.13 0.02 -3.74
N ARG A 185 -8.09 0.74 -4.18
CA ARG A 185 -7.56 0.78 -5.56
C ARG A 185 -6.08 1.17 -5.50
N ALA A 186 -5.19 0.23 -5.77
CA ALA A 186 -3.74 0.39 -5.59
C ALA A 186 -3.15 1.57 -6.37
N TRP A 187 -3.63 1.81 -7.59
CA TRP A 187 -3.16 2.89 -8.46
C TRP A 187 -3.93 4.21 -8.33
N ALA A 188 -5.02 4.25 -7.56
CA ALA A 188 -5.84 5.45 -7.48
C ALA A 188 -5.26 6.45 -6.48
N PHE A 189 -5.05 7.70 -6.94
CA PHE A 189 -4.68 8.80 -6.07
C PHE A 189 -5.78 9.08 -5.04
N ARG A 190 -5.42 9.23 -3.78
CA ARG A 190 -6.30 9.37 -2.63
C ARG A 190 -7.18 8.15 -2.37
N SER A 191 -6.70 6.94 -2.69
CA SER A 191 -7.33 5.69 -2.25
C SER A 191 -7.03 5.41 -0.78
N LYS A 192 -7.82 4.54 -0.14
CA LYS A 192 -7.53 4.08 1.23
C LYS A 192 -6.75 2.78 1.21
N VAL A 193 -6.01 2.56 2.29
CA VAL A 193 -5.14 1.40 2.49
C VAL A 193 -5.35 0.84 3.88
N GLU A 194 -5.41 -0.47 3.98
CA GLU A 194 -5.35 -1.20 5.24
C GLU A 194 -4.07 -2.03 5.29
N VAL A 195 -3.36 -1.94 6.41
CA VAL A 195 -2.24 -2.82 6.74
C VAL A 195 -2.71 -3.76 7.82
N VAL A 196 -2.67 -5.04 7.51
CA VAL A 196 -3.12 -6.12 8.40
C VAL A 196 -1.91 -6.70 9.12
N VAL A 197 -2.02 -6.81 10.43
CA VAL A 197 -0.98 -7.41 11.28
C VAL A 197 -1.44 -8.79 11.71
N GLY A 198 -0.76 -9.83 11.26
CA GLY A 198 -1.09 -11.20 11.65
C GLY A 198 -0.49 -11.61 13.00
N GLU A 199 -0.81 -12.84 13.40
CA GLU A 199 -0.23 -13.45 14.58
C GLU A 199 1.26 -13.73 14.42
N ASP A 200 2.00 -13.69 15.51
CA ASP A 200 3.41 -14.05 15.52
C ASP A 200 3.60 -15.50 15.04
N ILE A 201 4.51 -15.66 14.10
CA ILE A 201 4.85 -16.98 13.58
C ILE A 201 5.76 -17.69 14.58
N PRO A 202 5.38 -18.87 15.11
CA PRO A 202 6.18 -19.62 16.07
C PRO A 202 7.56 -19.98 15.49
N THR A 203 8.61 -19.75 16.27
CA THR A 203 10.01 -20.02 15.89
C THR A 203 10.56 -21.31 16.44
N ASP A 204 9.88 -21.92 17.41
CA ASP A 204 10.16 -23.25 17.97
C ASP A 204 9.95 -24.34 16.91
N LEU A 205 11.00 -25.05 16.55
CA LEU A 205 10.94 -26.14 15.57
C LEU A 205 11.26 -27.46 16.25
N PRO A 206 10.62 -28.58 15.83
CA PRO A 206 10.93 -29.90 16.35
C PRO A 206 12.43 -30.24 16.14
N ASP A 207 13.06 -30.80 17.19
CA ASP A 207 14.49 -31.09 17.17
C ASP A 207 14.85 -32.26 16.22
N GLU A 208 13.88 -33.13 15.93
CA GLU A 208 14.06 -34.28 15.04
C GLU A 208 14.17 -33.89 13.56
N LEU A 209 13.88 -32.65 13.20
CA LEU A 209 13.93 -32.19 11.81
C LEU A 209 15.38 -31.98 11.35
N SER A 210 15.70 -32.54 10.19
CA SER A 210 16.94 -32.19 9.48
C SER A 210 16.94 -30.69 9.09
N ASP A 211 18.11 -30.13 8.77
CA ASP A 211 18.23 -28.71 8.35
C ASP A 211 17.28 -28.36 7.20
N LEU A 212 17.16 -29.23 6.22
CA LEU A 212 16.21 -29.05 5.12
C LEU A 212 14.74 -29.14 5.60
N GLY A 213 14.47 -30.01 6.57
CA GLY A 213 13.17 -30.14 7.22
C GLY A 213 12.78 -28.86 7.97
N ARG A 214 13.69 -28.32 8.78
CA ARG A 214 13.54 -27.07 9.52
C ARG A 214 13.28 -25.89 8.57
N LEU A 215 14.03 -25.82 7.47
CA LEU A 215 13.88 -24.79 6.44
C LEU A 215 12.51 -24.86 5.74
N LYS A 216 12.05 -26.05 5.37
CA LYS A 216 10.73 -26.27 4.77
C LYS A 216 9.61 -25.92 5.74
N GLU A 217 9.74 -26.32 7.01
CA GLU A 217 8.75 -26.04 8.05
C GLU A 217 8.64 -24.55 8.35
N MET A 218 9.76 -23.86 8.52
CA MET A 218 9.77 -22.41 8.72
C MET A 218 9.12 -21.69 7.52
N LYS A 219 9.45 -22.07 6.30
CA LYS A 219 8.81 -21.53 5.09
C LYS A 219 7.30 -21.80 5.09
N ARG A 220 6.86 -22.99 5.49
CA ARG A 220 5.44 -23.36 5.57
C ARG A 220 4.69 -22.48 6.55
N ARG A 221 5.26 -22.27 7.76
CA ARG A 221 4.68 -21.38 8.79
C ARG A 221 4.57 -19.93 8.27
N MET A 222 5.63 -19.40 7.66
CA MET A 222 5.60 -18.06 7.07
C MET A 222 4.58 -17.95 5.94
N THR A 223 4.47 -18.97 5.09
CA THR A 223 3.46 -19.02 4.02
C THR A 223 2.07 -18.91 4.60
N ARG A 224 1.74 -19.74 5.61
CA ARG A 224 0.44 -19.72 6.29
C ARG A 224 0.14 -18.34 6.90
N GLY A 225 1.07 -17.77 7.66
CA GLY A 225 0.87 -16.45 8.25
C GLY A 225 0.63 -15.36 7.20
N LEU A 226 1.30 -15.44 6.04
CA LEU A 226 1.07 -14.50 4.94
C LEU A 226 -0.27 -14.74 4.22
N GLU A 227 -0.73 -15.99 4.12
CA GLU A 227 -2.05 -16.33 3.59
C GLU A 227 -3.17 -15.86 4.52
N ASP A 228 -2.95 -15.89 5.84
CA ASP A 228 -3.92 -15.41 6.82
C ASP A 228 -4.15 -13.89 6.74
N VAL A 229 -3.08 -13.12 6.47
CA VAL A 229 -3.16 -11.65 6.28
C VAL A 229 -3.37 -11.22 4.83
N GLY A 230 -3.43 -12.16 3.91
CA GLY A 230 -3.65 -11.95 2.48
C GLY A 230 -4.99 -12.46 2.01
N CYS A 231 -5.29 -12.22 0.73
CA CYS A 231 -6.47 -12.78 0.04
C CYS A 231 -6.05 -13.36 -1.32
N ASN A 232 -6.58 -14.54 -1.62
CA ASN A 232 -6.36 -15.24 -2.88
C ASN A 232 -7.70 -15.55 -3.56
N PHE A 233 -7.81 -15.25 -4.84
CA PHE A 233 -9.03 -15.47 -5.62
C PHE A 233 -8.79 -16.44 -6.78
N ALA A 234 -9.84 -17.08 -7.27
CA ALA A 234 -9.75 -18.06 -8.34
C ALA A 234 -9.31 -17.42 -9.67
N SER A 235 -9.69 -16.17 -9.93
CA SER A 235 -9.40 -15.43 -11.17
C SER A 235 -9.36 -13.92 -10.94
N ALA A 236 -8.85 -13.19 -11.93
CA ALA A 236 -8.86 -11.72 -11.89
C ALA A 236 -10.30 -11.15 -11.87
N ALA A 237 -11.25 -11.82 -12.52
CA ALA A 237 -12.66 -11.40 -12.48
C ALA A 237 -13.27 -11.61 -11.08
N ALA A 238 -12.98 -12.73 -10.42
CA ALA A 238 -13.42 -12.99 -9.05
C ALA A 238 -12.79 -11.99 -8.06
N GLN A 239 -11.52 -11.63 -8.25
CA GLN A 239 -10.86 -10.59 -7.46
C GLN A 239 -11.54 -9.24 -7.64
N GLU A 240 -11.79 -8.80 -8.89
CA GLU A 240 -12.42 -7.49 -9.14
C GLU A 240 -13.85 -7.44 -8.58
N GLU A 241 -14.60 -8.52 -8.68
CA GLU A 241 -15.92 -8.64 -8.06
C GLU A 241 -15.83 -8.53 -6.54
N ALA A 242 -14.93 -9.28 -5.91
CA ALA A 242 -14.72 -9.25 -4.46
C ALA A 242 -14.25 -7.86 -3.98
N GLU A 243 -13.33 -7.19 -4.70
CA GLU A 243 -12.88 -5.83 -4.40
C GLU A 243 -14.05 -4.82 -4.44
N CYS A 244 -14.92 -4.91 -5.45
CA CYS A 244 -16.11 -4.08 -5.55
C CYS A 244 -17.10 -4.34 -4.40
N LEU A 245 -17.37 -5.59 -4.09
CA LEU A 245 -18.28 -5.98 -3.01
C LEU A 245 -17.72 -5.60 -1.63
N ALA A 246 -16.43 -5.80 -1.40
CA ALA A 246 -15.77 -5.37 -0.18
C ALA A 246 -15.85 -3.85 -0.01
N TYR A 247 -15.64 -3.07 -1.09
CA TYR A 247 -15.82 -1.62 -1.03
C TYR A 247 -17.26 -1.25 -0.68
N VAL A 248 -18.29 -1.90 -1.27
CA VAL A 248 -19.69 -1.68 -0.91
C VAL A 248 -19.93 -2.01 0.56
N ALA A 249 -19.36 -3.08 1.10
CA ALA A 249 -19.50 -3.47 2.49
C ALA A 249 -18.94 -2.43 3.48
N THR A 250 -17.94 -1.64 3.07
CA THR A 250 -17.38 -0.54 3.91
C THR A 250 -18.22 0.74 3.90
N LEU A 251 -19.19 0.86 3.00
CA LEU A 251 -20.00 2.07 2.88
C LEU A 251 -21.00 2.20 4.04
N GLY A 252 -20.83 3.24 4.87
CA GLY A 252 -21.69 3.48 6.00
C GLY A 252 -21.54 2.49 7.16
N SER A 253 -20.44 1.71 7.19
CA SER A 253 -20.13 0.78 8.25
C SER A 253 -18.73 1.03 8.83
N THR A 254 -18.43 0.43 9.97
CA THR A 254 -17.11 0.40 10.60
C THR A 254 -16.26 -0.80 10.16
N ARG A 255 -16.79 -1.63 9.28
CA ARG A 255 -16.12 -2.85 8.81
C ARG A 255 -14.84 -2.53 8.06
N SER A 256 -13.79 -3.32 8.29
CA SER A 256 -12.55 -3.21 7.55
C SER A 256 -12.72 -3.73 6.11
N TYR A 257 -12.00 -3.12 5.18
CA TYR A 257 -11.97 -3.56 3.79
C TYR A 257 -11.37 -4.96 3.65
N PHE A 258 -10.28 -5.22 4.40
CA PHE A 258 -9.67 -6.55 4.47
C PHE A 258 -10.67 -7.60 5.00
N GLY A 259 -11.36 -7.32 6.12
CA GLY A 259 -12.35 -8.26 6.67
C GLY A 259 -13.45 -8.61 5.67
N ALA A 260 -13.91 -7.63 4.88
CA ALA A 260 -14.87 -7.88 3.81
C ALA A 260 -14.26 -8.71 2.66
N LEU A 261 -13.02 -8.40 2.23
CA LEU A 261 -12.31 -9.18 1.22
C LEU A 261 -12.06 -10.63 1.65
N LYS A 262 -11.63 -10.82 2.90
CA LYS A 262 -11.34 -12.15 3.46
C LYS A 262 -12.59 -13.02 3.52
N ALA A 263 -13.73 -12.43 3.88
CA ALA A 263 -15.02 -13.13 3.85
C ALA A 263 -15.45 -13.57 2.44
N LEU A 264 -14.99 -12.87 1.40
CA LEU A 264 -15.28 -13.17 0.00
C LEU A 264 -14.25 -14.11 -0.65
N GLU A 265 -13.15 -14.43 0.01
CA GLU A 265 -12.09 -15.30 -0.52
C GLU A 265 -12.61 -16.73 -0.81
N SER A 266 -13.47 -17.26 0.05
CA SER A 266 -14.09 -18.57 -0.11
C SER A 266 -15.22 -18.59 -1.15
N GLY A 267 -15.62 -17.43 -1.66
CA GLY A 267 -16.68 -17.26 -2.64
C GLY A 267 -17.70 -16.20 -2.24
N VAL A 268 -18.37 -15.66 -3.25
CA VAL A 268 -19.43 -14.66 -3.04
C VAL A 268 -20.73 -15.39 -2.66
N PRO A 269 -21.45 -15.00 -1.59
CA PRO A 269 -22.75 -15.58 -1.25
C PRO A 269 -23.71 -15.45 -2.44
N GLU A 270 -24.45 -16.53 -2.77
CA GLU A 270 -25.27 -16.61 -3.98
C GLU A 270 -26.29 -15.46 -4.10
N ALA A 271 -26.89 -15.05 -2.99
CA ALA A 271 -27.81 -13.91 -2.97
C ALA A 271 -27.12 -12.62 -3.41
N VAL A 272 -25.88 -12.38 -2.93
CA VAL A 272 -25.07 -11.19 -3.27
C VAL A 272 -24.62 -11.27 -4.73
N ALA A 273 -24.13 -12.43 -5.18
CA ALA A 273 -23.72 -12.65 -6.56
C ALA A 273 -24.88 -12.44 -7.55
N LYS A 274 -26.07 -12.92 -7.21
CA LYS A 274 -27.29 -12.69 -8.01
C LYS A 274 -27.62 -11.20 -8.07
N GLY A 275 -27.66 -10.52 -6.93
CA GLY A 275 -27.94 -9.08 -6.88
C GLY A 275 -26.91 -8.25 -7.65
N TRP A 276 -25.63 -8.64 -7.60
CA TRP A 276 -24.55 -8.01 -8.36
C TRP A 276 -24.75 -8.18 -9.87
N ARG A 277 -25.06 -9.38 -10.33
CA ARG A 277 -25.35 -9.66 -11.76
C ARG A 277 -26.56 -8.87 -12.27
N GLU A 278 -27.63 -8.80 -11.47
CA GLU A 278 -28.84 -8.02 -11.82
C GLU A 278 -28.53 -6.51 -11.92
N LEU A 279 -27.79 -5.98 -10.95
CA LEU A 279 -27.36 -4.59 -10.98
C LEU A 279 -26.46 -4.32 -12.21
N HIS A 280 -25.48 -5.19 -12.49
CA HIS A 280 -24.57 -5.06 -13.63
C HIS A 280 -25.30 -5.00 -14.97
N LYS A 281 -26.29 -5.89 -15.22
CA LYS A 281 -27.13 -5.86 -16.43
C LYS A 281 -27.83 -4.51 -16.61
N CYS A 282 -28.30 -3.91 -15.52
CA CYS A 282 -28.94 -2.60 -15.56
C CYS A 282 -27.95 -1.45 -15.83
N LEU A 283 -26.66 -1.65 -15.51
CA LEU A 283 -25.60 -0.65 -15.69
C LEU A 283 -24.98 -0.64 -17.10
N GLU A 284 -24.99 -1.76 -17.81
CA GLU A 284 -24.37 -1.91 -19.14
C GLU A 284 -24.95 -0.96 -20.19
N SER A 285 -26.24 -0.67 -20.11
CA SER A 285 -26.97 0.19 -21.06
C SER A 285 -26.98 1.69 -20.66
N ARG A 286 -26.26 2.09 -19.61
CA ARG A 286 -26.38 3.43 -19.02
C ARG A 286 -25.03 4.08 -18.72
N TRP A 287 -24.95 5.38 -18.90
CA TRP A 287 -23.80 6.15 -18.49
C TRP A 287 -23.80 6.41 -16.99
N VAL A 288 -23.12 5.54 -16.24
CA VAL A 288 -23.05 5.57 -14.78
C VAL A 288 -21.60 5.85 -14.34
N LEU A 289 -21.42 6.86 -13.49
CA LEU A 289 -20.12 7.12 -12.88
C LEU A 289 -19.85 6.14 -11.74
N ARG A 290 -18.58 5.74 -11.61
CA ARG A 290 -18.14 4.79 -10.59
C ARG A 290 -17.08 5.42 -9.69
N HIS A 291 -17.15 5.07 -8.40
CA HIS A 291 -16.12 5.36 -7.43
C HIS A 291 -15.55 4.04 -6.91
N GLN A 292 -14.25 3.85 -7.02
CA GLN A 292 -13.56 2.58 -6.71
C GLN A 292 -14.21 1.35 -7.42
N GLY A 293 -14.62 1.53 -8.67
CA GLY A 293 -15.26 0.47 -9.48
C GLY A 293 -16.77 0.32 -9.28
N VAL A 294 -17.37 0.97 -8.29
CA VAL A 294 -18.77 0.80 -7.88
C VAL A 294 -19.60 2.04 -8.18
N PRO A 295 -20.83 1.90 -8.72
CA PRO A 295 -21.78 3.00 -8.82
C PRO A 295 -22.29 3.38 -7.43
N LEU A 296 -22.19 4.64 -7.06
CA LEU A 296 -22.70 5.15 -5.80
C LEU A 296 -23.97 5.97 -6.02
N PHE A 297 -24.86 5.90 -5.04
CA PHE A 297 -26.08 6.71 -4.94
C PHE A 297 -26.17 7.31 -3.53
N PRO A 298 -26.79 8.50 -3.34
CA PRO A 298 -26.95 9.08 -2.02
C PRO A 298 -27.85 8.18 -1.16
N VAL A 299 -27.41 7.90 0.07
CA VAL A 299 -28.22 7.15 1.05
C VAL A 299 -29.24 8.08 1.75
N GLY A 300 -28.91 9.39 1.83
CA GLY A 300 -29.74 10.41 2.42
C GLY A 300 -30.26 11.43 1.41
N PRO A 301 -30.78 12.59 1.89
CA PRO A 301 -31.28 13.66 1.03
C PRO A 301 -30.19 14.15 0.05
N VAL A 302 -30.49 14.11 -1.24
CA VAL A 302 -29.57 14.55 -2.29
C VAL A 302 -29.15 16.01 -2.15
N LEU A 303 -30.00 16.85 -1.58
CA LEU A 303 -29.71 18.27 -1.31
C LEU A 303 -28.49 18.43 -0.39
N GLY A 304 -28.35 17.60 0.65
CA GLY A 304 -27.17 17.62 1.53
C GLY A 304 -25.88 17.22 0.80
N TYR A 305 -25.95 16.23 -0.09
CA TYR A 305 -24.82 15.85 -0.95
C TYR A 305 -24.46 16.96 -1.93
N ALA A 306 -25.46 17.57 -2.56
CA ALA A 306 -25.26 18.67 -3.49
C ALA A 306 -24.69 19.91 -2.78
N ALA A 307 -25.26 20.31 -1.63
CA ALA A 307 -24.76 21.44 -0.84
C ALA A 307 -23.29 21.25 -0.42
N LEU A 308 -22.91 20.05 0.01
CA LEU A 308 -21.52 19.78 0.36
C LEU A 308 -20.62 19.79 -0.88
N LEU A 309 -21.10 19.31 -2.01
CA LEU A 309 -20.35 19.32 -3.27
C LEU A 309 -20.17 20.75 -3.82
N THR A 310 -21.14 21.67 -3.63
CA THR A 310 -21.01 23.08 -4.02
C THR A 310 -19.91 23.82 -3.23
N VAL A 311 -19.57 23.34 -2.03
CA VAL A 311 -18.45 23.86 -1.24
C VAL A 311 -17.15 23.19 -1.60
N LEU A 312 -17.11 21.84 -1.59
CA LEU A 312 -15.88 21.07 -1.80
C LEU A 312 -15.45 21.01 -3.28
N GLY A 313 -16.39 21.07 -4.21
CA GLY A 313 -16.11 21.00 -5.65
C GLY A 313 -15.25 22.16 -6.14
N PRO A 314 -15.65 23.43 -5.94
CA PRO A 314 -14.82 24.59 -6.29
C PRO A 314 -13.45 24.58 -5.60
N LEU A 315 -13.40 24.19 -4.31
CA LEU A 315 -12.15 24.06 -3.58
C LEU A 315 -11.17 23.09 -4.26
N VAL A 316 -11.64 21.89 -4.61
CA VAL A 316 -10.83 20.88 -5.29
C VAL A 316 -10.47 21.32 -6.71
N LEU A 317 -11.40 21.94 -7.44
CA LEU A 317 -11.15 22.44 -8.78
C LEU A 317 -10.10 23.55 -8.78
N ALA A 318 -10.21 24.54 -7.90
CA ALA A 318 -9.24 25.62 -7.75
C ALA A 318 -7.86 25.03 -7.38
N GLY A 319 -7.78 24.13 -6.38
CA GLY A 319 -6.52 23.47 -6.03
C GLY A 319 -5.92 22.67 -7.18
N ALA A 320 -6.73 22.00 -8.00
CA ALA A 320 -6.26 21.29 -9.20
C ALA A 320 -5.75 22.23 -10.28
N LEU A 321 -6.44 23.34 -10.53
CA LEU A 321 -6.04 24.35 -11.54
C LEU A 321 -4.72 25.04 -11.17
N PHE A 322 -4.57 25.46 -9.91
CA PHE A 322 -3.33 26.10 -9.45
C PHE A 322 -2.14 25.12 -9.43
N ASN A 323 -2.39 23.82 -9.32
CA ASN A 323 -1.35 22.78 -9.28
C ASN A 323 -1.39 21.87 -10.53
N LEU A 324 -1.95 22.35 -11.64
CA LEU A 324 -2.07 21.57 -12.89
C LEU A 324 -0.73 21.04 -13.41
N PRO A 325 0.39 21.82 -13.45
CA PRO A 325 1.65 21.33 -13.99
C PRO A 325 2.21 20.10 -13.30
N PRO A 326 2.38 20.04 -11.96
CA PRO A 326 2.87 18.83 -11.29
C PRO A 326 1.88 17.66 -11.36
N VAL A 327 0.57 17.92 -11.35
CA VAL A 327 -0.46 16.88 -11.50
C VAL A 327 -0.38 16.27 -12.92
N PHE A 328 -0.25 17.08 -13.94
CA PHE A 328 -0.11 16.63 -15.32
C PHE A 328 1.21 15.87 -15.54
N ALA A 329 2.33 16.36 -14.99
CA ALA A 329 3.61 15.67 -15.05
C ALA A 329 3.56 14.29 -14.38
N ALA A 330 2.94 14.19 -13.20
CA ALA A 330 2.75 12.90 -12.51
C ALA A 330 1.87 11.92 -13.31
N TRP A 331 0.80 12.43 -13.96
CA TRP A 331 -0.05 11.64 -14.83
C TRP A 331 0.70 11.15 -16.07
N LEU A 332 1.46 12.04 -16.72
CA LEU A 332 2.26 11.72 -17.91
C LEU A 332 3.35 10.69 -17.60
N ALA A 333 4.05 10.85 -16.46
CA ALA A 333 5.06 9.91 -16.00
C ALA A 333 4.49 8.51 -15.81
N ALA A 334 3.34 8.39 -15.14
CA ALA A 334 2.68 7.11 -14.98
C ALA A 334 2.25 6.50 -16.32
N ARG A 335 1.74 7.32 -17.25
CA ARG A 335 1.33 6.83 -18.58
C ARG A 335 2.52 6.39 -19.44
N ARG A 336 3.69 7.04 -19.28
CA ARG A 336 4.88 6.80 -20.12
C ARG A 336 5.76 5.67 -19.59
N PHE A 337 5.83 5.50 -18.27
CA PHE A 337 6.83 4.65 -17.63
C PHE A 337 6.23 3.46 -16.84
N ALA A 338 4.94 3.49 -16.53
CA ALA A 338 4.33 2.34 -15.86
C ALA A 338 4.02 1.24 -16.90
N ASP A 339 4.67 0.10 -16.75
CA ASP A 339 4.47 -1.11 -17.54
C ASP A 339 3.36 -2.00 -16.96
N ALA A 340 3.00 -1.78 -15.69
CA ALA A 340 1.94 -2.52 -15.00
C ALA A 340 1.19 -1.63 -13.98
N PRO A 341 -0.08 -1.97 -13.63
CA PRO A 341 -0.87 -1.18 -12.68
C PRO A 341 -0.22 -1.00 -11.31
N ASN A 342 0.55 -1.96 -10.82
CA ASN A 342 1.24 -1.95 -9.53
C ASN A 342 2.43 -0.98 -9.44
N VAL A 343 2.82 -0.32 -10.53
CA VAL A 343 3.88 0.71 -10.54
C VAL A 343 3.36 2.09 -10.91
N ILE A 344 2.08 2.24 -11.24
CA ILE A 344 1.45 3.53 -11.54
C ILE A 344 1.61 4.51 -10.36
N ALA A 345 1.30 4.05 -9.15
CA ALA A 345 1.40 4.85 -7.94
C ALA A 345 2.85 5.31 -7.69
N LEU A 346 3.82 4.43 -7.95
CA LEU A 346 5.25 4.74 -7.80
C LEU A 346 5.66 5.90 -8.72
N TRP A 347 5.38 5.80 -10.02
CA TRP A 347 5.76 6.85 -10.98
C TRP A 347 5.08 8.18 -10.69
N ARG A 348 3.80 8.16 -10.29
CA ARG A 348 3.10 9.38 -9.85
C ARG A 348 3.75 10.01 -8.63
N THR A 349 4.22 9.20 -7.69
CA THR A 349 4.87 9.65 -6.46
C THR A 349 6.27 10.19 -6.75
N LEU A 350 7.10 9.43 -7.49
CA LEU A 350 8.49 9.81 -7.77
C LEU A 350 8.61 11.10 -8.59
N VAL A 351 7.65 11.38 -9.47
CA VAL A 351 7.64 12.61 -10.28
C VAL A 351 6.78 13.69 -9.64
N GLY A 352 5.59 13.33 -9.15
CA GLY A 352 4.63 14.31 -8.64
C GLY A 352 5.05 14.98 -7.35
N LEU A 353 5.72 14.27 -6.42
CA LEU A 353 6.14 14.88 -5.15
C LEU A 353 7.29 15.88 -5.31
N PRO A 354 8.43 15.55 -5.99
CA PRO A 354 9.49 16.52 -6.18
C PRO A 354 9.02 17.74 -6.98
N LEU A 355 8.37 17.52 -8.13
CA LEU A 355 7.85 18.62 -8.94
C LEU A 355 6.76 19.42 -8.23
N GLY A 356 5.90 18.75 -7.47
CA GLY A 356 4.91 19.39 -6.61
C GLY A 356 5.55 20.26 -5.54
N GLY A 357 6.60 19.77 -4.87
CA GLY A 357 7.34 20.55 -3.88
C GLY A 357 7.99 21.80 -4.48
N ILE A 358 8.70 21.65 -5.61
CA ILE A 358 9.31 22.78 -6.35
C ILE A 358 8.23 23.76 -6.78
N TRP A 359 7.12 23.27 -7.34
CA TRP A 359 6.00 24.10 -7.77
C TRP A 359 5.35 24.89 -6.63
N LEU A 360 5.08 24.20 -5.48
CA LEU A 360 4.49 24.84 -4.31
C LEU A 360 5.36 25.96 -3.77
N VAL A 361 6.69 25.74 -3.67
CA VAL A 361 7.64 26.77 -3.23
C VAL A 361 7.69 27.91 -4.25
N GLY A 362 7.83 27.61 -5.54
CA GLY A 362 7.88 28.62 -6.60
C GLY A 362 6.61 29.49 -6.65
N MET A 363 5.44 28.87 -6.58
CA MET A 363 4.16 29.57 -6.52
C MET A 363 4.00 30.40 -5.25
N ALA A 364 4.41 29.85 -4.08
CA ALA A 364 4.36 30.59 -2.84
C ALA A 364 5.23 31.86 -2.88
N VAL A 365 6.46 31.73 -3.40
CA VAL A 365 7.37 32.88 -3.61
C VAL A 365 6.78 33.90 -4.58
N ALA A 366 6.29 33.46 -5.75
CA ALA A 366 5.69 34.34 -6.74
C ALA A 366 4.47 35.08 -6.19
N ILE A 367 3.56 34.40 -5.49
CA ILE A 367 2.39 35.01 -4.87
C ILE A 367 2.81 36.00 -3.77
N THR A 368 3.82 35.65 -2.97
CA THR A 368 4.33 36.55 -1.91
C THR A 368 4.86 37.84 -2.53
N TYR A 369 5.62 37.74 -3.62
CA TYR A 369 6.17 38.89 -4.33
C TYR A 369 5.09 39.77 -4.97
N CYS A 370 4.09 39.17 -5.63
CA CYS A 370 3.05 39.91 -6.37
C CYS A 370 1.90 40.41 -5.49
N ALA A 371 1.51 39.67 -4.44
CA ALA A 371 0.29 39.93 -3.67
C ALA A 371 0.48 39.91 -2.15
N GLY A 372 1.64 39.51 -1.66
CA GLY A 372 1.98 39.48 -0.24
C GLY A 372 1.82 38.08 0.39
N TRP A 373 2.46 37.92 1.54
CA TRP A 373 2.57 36.63 2.25
C TRP A 373 1.22 36.00 2.65
N PHE A 374 0.22 36.83 2.92
CA PHE A 374 -1.12 36.37 3.30
C PHE A 374 -1.78 35.53 2.19
N TRP A 375 -1.67 35.96 0.93
CA TRP A 375 -2.19 35.21 -0.21
C TRP A 375 -1.42 33.94 -0.48
N SER A 376 -0.11 33.95 -0.24
CA SER A 376 0.73 32.76 -0.32
C SER A 376 0.29 31.70 0.72
N LEU A 377 0.03 32.10 1.95
CA LEU A 377 -0.53 31.22 2.96
C LEU A 377 -1.90 30.66 2.54
N GLY A 378 -2.77 31.52 1.98
CA GLY A 378 -4.07 31.12 1.43
C GLY A 378 -3.93 30.05 0.34
N TYR A 379 -2.98 30.20 -0.58
CA TYR A 379 -2.68 29.22 -1.63
C TYR A 379 -2.22 27.87 -1.06
N LEU A 380 -1.34 27.86 -0.05
CA LEU A 380 -0.87 26.63 0.57
C LEU A 380 -2.01 25.91 1.30
N LEU A 381 -2.83 26.64 2.05
CA LEU A 381 -3.99 26.09 2.73
C LEU A 381 -5.04 25.54 1.74
N LEU A 382 -5.28 26.27 0.65
CA LEU A 382 -6.16 25.82 -0.45
C LEU A 382 -5.67 24.50 -1.03
N THR A 383 -4.37 24.38 -1.31
CA THR A 383 -3.78 23.16 -1.88
C THR A 383 -3.93 21.97 -0.93
N ILE A 384 -3.61 22.14 0.35
CA ILE A 384 -3.77 21.09 1.37
C ILE A 384 -5.24 20.67 1.49
N ALA A 385 -6.16 21.65 1.58
CA ALA A 385 -7.59 21.39 1.71
C ALA A 385 -8.15 20.68 0.47
N ALA A 386 -7.72 21.07 -0.74
CA ALA A 386 -8.11 20.44 -1.99
C ALA A 386 -7.67 18.96 -2.05
N ILE A 387 -6.40 18.67 -1.69
CA ILE A 387 -5.89 17.30 -1.65
C ILE A 387 -6.70 16.46 -0.65
N LYS A 388 -6.92 16.96 0.57
CA LYS A 388 -7.67 16.24 1.60
C LYS A 388 -9.15 16.05 1.25
N SER A 389 -9.74 16.97 0.52
CA SER A 389 -11.16 16.90 0.13
C SER A 389 -11.42 16.07 -1.12
N LEU A 390 -10.38 15.73 -1.90
CA LEU A 390 -10.53 15.12 -3.23
C LEU A 390 -11.29 13.79 -3.21
N TYR A 391 -10.96 12.88 -2.29
CA TYR A 391 -11.63 11.57 -2.18
C TYR A 391 -13.13 11.76 -1.91
N ARG A 392 -13.47 12.60 -0.94
CA ARG A 392 -14.85 12.90 -0.56
C ARG A 392 -15.60 13.60 -1.69
N SER A 393 -14.99 14.58 -2.34
CA SER A 393 -15.59 15.29 -3.46
C SER A 393 -15.89 14.37 -4.65
N LYS A 394 -14.98 13.48 -5.02
CA LYS A 394 -15.21 12.47 -6.05
C LYS A 394 -16.40 11.57 -5.69
N LYS A 395 -16.46 11.08 -4.45
CA LYS A 395 -17.54 10.23 -3.95
C LYS A 395 -18.89 10.94 -4.03
N LEU A 396 -18.95 12.21 -3.62
CA LEU A 396 -20.15 13.04 -3.68
C LEU A 396 -20.58 13.32 -5.13
N ALA A 397 -19.63 13.69 -5.99
CA ALA A 397 -19.90 13.96 -7.40
C ALA A 397 -20.48 12.74 -8.11
N VAL A 398 -19.91 11.54 -7.88
CA VAL A 398 -20.45 10.28 -8.41
C VAL A 398 -21.87 10.03 -7.91
N ALA A 399 -22.12 10.20 -6.61
CA ALA A 399 -23.44 9.96 -6.01
C ALA A 399 -24.50 10.94 -6.56
N VAL A 400 -24.20 12.24 -6.60
CA VAL A 400 -25.11 13.27 -7.11
C VAL A 400 -25.39 13.04 -8.60
N TRP A 401 -24.36 12.82 -9.42
CA TRP A 401 -24.53 12.55 -10.85
C TRP A 401 -25.43 11.34 -11.09
N ASN A 402 -25.12 10.22 -10.45
CA ASN A 402 -25.91 9.00 -10.64
C ASN A 402 -27.36 9.19 -10.21
N ARG A 403 -27.62 9.95 -9.14
CA ARG A 403 -28.97 10.28 -8.70
C ARG A 403 -29.74 11.11 -9.74
N LEU A 404 -29.08 12.06 -10.37
CA LEU A 404 -29.70 12.92 -11.38
C LEU A 404 -29.92 12.18 -12.71
N ALA A 405 -28.89 11.49 -13.19
CA ALA A 405 -28.88 10.83 -14.49
C ALA A 405 -29.61 9.48 -14.49
N ASN A 406 -29.65 8.76 -13.36
CA ASN A 406 -30.08 7.36 -13.26
C ASN A 406 -31.03 7.09 -12.09
N ARG A 407 -32.07 7.92 -11.92
CA ARG A 407 -33.02 7.80 -10.79
C ARG A 407 -33.63 6.42 -10.61
N LYS A 408 -33.92 5.71 -11.71
CA LYS A 408 -34.54 4.37 -11.69
C LYS A 408 -33.63 3.29 -11.08
N LEU A 409 -32.31 3.46 -11.15
CA LEU A 409 -31.35 2.51 -10.59
C LEU A 409 -31.12 2.71 -9.08
N MET A 410 -31.54 3.82 -8.51
CA MET A 410 -31.28 4.14 -7.11
C MET A 410 -31.85 3.08 -6.16
N ASN A 411 -33.10 2.68 -6.36
CA ASN A 411 -33.74 1.69 -5.50
C ASN A 411 -33.03 0.33 -5.59
N GLN A 412 -32.67 -0.10 -6.80
CA GLN A 412 -31.92 -1.35 -7.01
C GLN A 412 -30.53 -1.31 -6.34
N ALA A 413 -29.83 -0.19 -6.47
CA ALA A 413 -28.54 -0.01 -5.84
C ALA A 413 -28.63 0.04 -4.30
N HIS A 414 -29.69 0.64 -3.74
CA HIS A 414 -29.92 0.63 -2.28
C HIS A 414 -30.27 -0.77 -1.77
N VAL A 415 -31.17 -1.48 -2.45
CA VAL A 415 -31.51 -2.89 -2.12
C VAL A 415 -30.25 -3.75 -2.17
N PHE A 416 -29.44 -3.60 -3.22
CA PHE A 416 -28.18 -4.31 -3.34
C PHE A 416 -27.21 -3.96 -2.21
N HIS A 417 -27.06 -2.68 -1.85
CA HIS A 417 -26.23 -2.26 -0.73
C HIS A 417 -26.68 -2.89 0.60
N GLN A 418 -27.98 -2.90 0.88
CA GLN A 418 -28.54 -3.57 2.06
C GLN A 418 -28.26 -5.07 2.05
N LEU A 419 -28.41 -5.73 0.89
CA LEU A 419 -28.12 -7.15 0.71
C LEU A 419 -26.64 -7.47 1.03
N VAL A 420 -25.71 -6.66 0.53
CA VAL A 420 -24.29 -6.81 0.83
C VAL A 420 -24.04 -6.64 2.32
N GLN A 421 -24.60 -5.60 2.94
CA GLN A 421 -24.46 -5.36 4.37
C GLN A 421 -24.96 -6.55 5.21
N GLN A 422 -26.14 -7.07 4.90
CA GLN A 422 -26.74 -8.20 5.64
C GLN A 422 -25.95 -9.51 5.51
N ASN A 423 -25.41 -9.81 4.33
CA ASN A 423 -24.75 -11.09 4.06
C ASN A 423 -23.25 -11.08 4.40
N LEU A 424 -22.61 -9.92 4.38
CA LEU A 424 -21.19 -9.80 4.76
C LEU A 424 -20.98 -9.32 6.20
N HIS A 425 -22.04 -9.06 6.97
CA HIS A 425 -21.97 -8.67 8.38
C HIS A 425 -21.90 -9.86 9.35
N ARG A 426 -21.96 -11.10 8.88
CA ARG A 426 -21.74 -12.24 9.77
C ARG A 426 -20.23 -12.36 10.04
N PRO A 427 -19.83 -12.43 11.33
CA PRO A 427 -18.44 -12.65 11.71
C PRO A 427 -17.92 -13.97 11.18
#